data_3b75c09563449f3b7201044d8f974e17
#
_entry.id   3b75c09563449f3b7201044d8f974e17
#
_cell.length_a   1.000
_cell.length_b   1.000
_cell.length_c   1.000
_cell.angle_alpha   90.00
_cell.angle_beta   90.00
_cell.angle_gamma   90.00
#
_symmetry.space_group_name_H-M   'P 1'
#
loop_
_entity.id
_entity.type
_entity.pdbx_description
1 polymer ?
#
loop_
_entity_poly.entity_id
_entity_poly.type
_entity_poly.pdbx_seq_one_letter_code
_entity_poly.pdbx_strand_id
1 'polypeptide(L)'
;MKQIINHFTDDDLYKLSMCCSVIDNYPRAQVKYQFVDRNNTVYPTGFADELRRQIEALEGVIITDDEIDFMKRRCSYMPHWFFTYLRGYRFSREWVNVSQDIDGHLHVEFEGSWSDTILLEVKVLAMISELFYIMTGQIARLDYVQLYNKTRQKAERLLAAGCVFSDFGTRRRASFEAEDTVVRALKDTYQSRDWKGRLVGTSNVYIAMTHDLQPVGTMAHEFVCAIGGMFGPQMANHLAMNAWRNTFRGALGTYLYDSFGWDIFSLNFSEDFANLFKGLRIDSGNNHEQLMKIVAKYRSLGIDSRTKQVVFSNALNTDSAIEIQQYAKDYCLPSFGIGTHFTNDFEGIEPMNIVIKLVASKITECWPYYNDTCKLSEDLGKHTGKPEVIRRFMEALHMKE
;
A
#
# COMPACT_ATOMS: atom_id res chain seq x y z
N MET A 1 11.63 17.04 18.74
CA MET A 1 10.17 17.15 18.49
C MET A 1 9.44 15.98 19.13
N LYS A 2 8.07 16.00 19.18
CA LYS A 2 7.27 14.86 19.64
C LYS A 2 7.44 13.70 18.65
N GLN A 3 7.42 12.46 19.13
CA GLN A 3 7.43 11.26 18.31
C GLN A 3 6.16 11.18 17.46
N ILE A 4 6.31 10.90 16.16
CA ILE A 4 5.20 10.85 15.19
C ILE A 4 4.52 9.47 15.23
N ILE A 5 5.30 8.39 15.13
CA ILE A 5 4.77 7.02 15.18
C ILE A 5 4.89 6.47 16.59
N ASN A 6 3.77 6.27 17.27
CA ASN A 6 3.72 5.83 18.66
C ASN A 6 3.17 4.41 18.84
N HIS A 7 2.60 3.82 17.79
CA HIS A 7 1.95 2.51 17.84
C HIS A 7 2.53 1.60 16.78
N PHE A 8 2.72 0.34 17.13
CA PHE A 8 3.31 -0.65 16.21
C PHE A 8 2.46 -0.84 14.96
N THR A 9 1.15 -0.92 15.14
CA THR A 9 0.17 -1.13 14.08
C THR A 9 -0.33 0.17 13.43
N ASP A 10 0.29 1.33 13.72
CA ASP A 10 0.14 2.55 12.90
C ASP A 10 0.85 2.33 11.57
N ASP A 11 0.24 1.47 10.76
CA ASP A 11 0.74 0.92 9.51
C ASP A 11 -0.41 0.37 8.66
N ASP A 12 -0.18 0.27 7.36
CA ASP A 12 -1.15 -0.35 6.47
C ASP A 12 -1.15 -1.89 6.61
N LEU A 13 -2.32 -2.51 6.66
CA LEU A 13 -2.49 -3.96 6.79
C LEU A 13 -1.69 -4.76 5.75
N TYR A 14 -1.54 -4.23 4.51
CA TYR A 14 -0.81 -4.95 3.47
C TYR A 14 0.67 -5.16 3.82
N LYS A 15 1.28 -4.31 4.65
CA LYS A 15 2.65 -4.50 5.12
C LYS A 15 2.75 -5.69 6.07
N LEU A 16 1.81 -5.82 6.99
CA LEU A 16 1.75 -6.96 7.92
C LEU A 16 1.43 -8.26 7.18
N SER A 17 0.49 -8.23 6.22
CA SER A 17 0.16 -9.43 5.43
C SER A 17 1.31 -9.85 4.53
N MET A 18 2.00 -8.92 3.87
CA MET A 18 3.21 -9.26 3.09
C MET A 18 4.34 -9.77 3.99
N CYS A 19 4.58 -9.14 5.15
CA CYS A 19 5.57 -9.61 6.13
C CYS A 19 5.30 -11.08 6.53
N CYS A 20 4.05 -11.41 6.84
CA CYS A 20 3.63 -12.78 7.12
C CYS A 20 3.98 -13.75 5.98
N SER A 21 3.66 -13.38 4.73
CA SER A 21 3.95 -14.22 3.57
C SER A 21 5.45 -14.29 3.24
N VAL A 22 6.20 -13.22 3.49
CA VAL A 22 7.67 -13.20 3.34
C VAL A 22 8.33 -14.19 4.29
N ILE A 23 7.96 -14.16 5.57
CA ILE A 23 8.54 -15.09 6.57
C ILE A 23 8.22 -16.55 6.20
N ASP A 24 7.02 -16.81 5.74
CA ASP A 24 6.55 -18.17 5.40
C ASP A 24 7.22 -18.74 4.15
N ASN A 25 7.50 -17.91 3.13
CA ASN A 25 7.98 -18.37 1.82
C ASN A 25 9.42 -17.93 1.47
N TYR A 26 9.89 -16.81 2.02
CA TYR A 26 11.18 -16.19 1.68
C TYR A 26 11.96 -15.72 2.92
N PRO A 27 12.11 -16.55 3.99
CA PRO A 27 12.59 -16.11 5.30
C PRO A 27 14.03 -15.60 5.32
N ARG A 28 14.81 -15.87 4.26
CA ARG A 28 16.23 -15.45 4.17
C ARG A 28 16.47 -14.39 3.12
N ALA A 29 15.40 -13.91 2.43
CA ALA A 29 15.52 -12.91 1.40
C ALA A 29 16.01 -11.58 1.96
N GLN A 30 16.87 -10.91 1.19
CA GLN A 30 17.40 -9.58 1.50
C GLN A 30 16.92 -8.59 0.43
N VAL A 31 16.67 -7.36 0.83
CA VAL A 31 16.13 -6.32 -0.05
C VAL A 31 16.78 -4.98 0.15
N LYS A 32 16.65 -4.12 -0.88
CA LYS A 32 17.00 -2.70 -0.83
C LYS A 32 15.80 -1.87 -1.26
N TYR A 33 15.57 -0.79 -0.52
CA TYR A 33 14.56 0.20 -0.85
C TYR A 33 15.19 1.58 -1.03
N GLN A 34 14.54 2.40 -1.83
CA GLN A 34 14.94 3.78 -2.06
C GLN A 34 13.74 4.72 -2.02
N PHE A 35 13.92 5.84 -1.35
CA PHE A 35 12.96 6.95 -1.34
C PHE A 35 12.99 7.68 -2.68
N VAL A 36 11.81 8.08 -3.14
CA VAL A 36 11.63 8.89 -4.35
C VAL A 36 10.65 10.00 -4.06
N ASP A 37 11.10 11.23 -4.17
CA ASP A 37 10.26 12.43 -4.17
C ASP A 37 10.04 12.87 -5.62
N ARG A 38 8.79 12.82 -6.07
CA ARG A 38 8.41 13.16 -7.44
C ARG A 38 8.25 14.65 -7.68
N ASN A 39 8.16 15.44 -6.61
CA ASN A 39 8.05 16.90 -6.67
C ASN A 39 9.42 17.58 -6.53
N ASN A 40 10.48 16.81 -6.32
CA ASN A 40 11.83 17.34 -6.08
C ASN A 40 11.84 18.41 -4.97
N THR A 41 11.18 18.08 -3.84
CA THR A 41 10.99 18.99 -2.72
C THR A 41 12.34 19.37 -2.09
N VAL A 42 12.51 20.65 -1.79
CA VAL A 42 13.62 21.13 -0.96
C VAL A 42 13.16 21.07 0.50
N TYR A 43 13.80 20.22 1.28
CA TYR A 43 13.46 20.03 2.70
C TYR A 43 14.17 21.08 3.58
N PRO A 44 13.57 21.48 4.71
CA PRO A 44 14.21 22.40 5.64
C PRO A 44 15.57 21.90 6.15
N THR A 45 16.48 22.81 6.45
CA THR A 45 17.78 22.46 7.05
C THR A 45 17.59 21.67 8.34
N GLY A 46 18.34 20.57 8.48
CA GLY A 46 18.25 19.68 9.64
C GLY A 46 17.10 18.65 9.58
N PHE A 47 16.38 18.58 8.44
CA PHE A 47 15.30 17.61 8.24
C PHE A 47 15.78 16.18 8.40
N ALA A 48 16.91 15.83 7.75
CA ALA A 48 17.48 14.49 7.86
C ALA A 48 17.88 14.12 9.30
N ASP A 49 18.37 15.09 10.09
CA ASP A 49 18.72 14.85 11.50
C ASP A 49 17.48 14.56 12.33
N GLU A 50 16.40 15.29 12.11
CA GLU A 50 15.15 15.05 12.82
C GLU A 50 14.51 13.73 12.38
N LEU A 51 14.52 13.41 11.08
CA LEU A 51 14.01 12.14 10.58
C LEU A 51 14.78 10.95 11.17
N ARG A 52 16.12 11.04 11.29
CA ARG A 52 16.92 10.01 11.97
C ARG A 52 16.49 9.81 13.42
N ARG A 53 16.21 10.92 14.16
CA ARG A 53 15.72 10.82 15.54
C ARG A 53 14.34 10.17 15.63
N GLN A 54 13.44 10.45 14.66
CA GLN A 54 12.13 9.80 14.59
C GLN A 54 12.25 8.30 14.29
N ILE A 55 13.18 7.92 13.40
CA ILE A 55 13.45 6.50 13.07
C ILE A 55 14.09 5.79 14.28
N GLU A 56 15.05 6.41 14.96
CA GLU A 56 15.64 5.88 16.19
C GLU A 56 14.58 5.65 17.27
N ALA A 57 13.61 6.53 17.40
CA ALA A 57 12.52 6.39 18.35
C ALA A 57 11.61 5.17 18.06
N LEU A 58 11.59 4.65 16.82
CA LEU A 58 10.87 3.41 16.50
C LEU A 58 11.41 2.19 17.26
N GLU A 59 12.69 2.18 17.65
CA GLU A 59 13.29 1.05 18.40
C GLU A 59 12.55 0.80 19.74
N GLY A 60 11.91 1.82 20.29
CA GLY A 60 11.03 1.74 21.46
C GLY A 60 9.59 1.35 21.17
N VAL A 61 9.17 1.30 19.90
CA VAL A 61 7.78 0.98 19.52
C VAL A 61 7.63 -0.53 19.42
N ILE A 62 6.94 -1.09 20.39
CA ILE A 62 6.63 -2.54 20.45
C ILE A 62 5.12 -2.74 20.31
N ILE A 63 4.74 -3.88 19.74
CA ILE A 63 3.31 -4.23 19.62
C ILE A 63 2.73 -4.54 21.01
N THR A 64 1.57 -4.00 21.28
CA THR A 64 0.84 -4.21 22.55
C THR A 64 -0.05 -5.45 22.48
N ASP A 65 -0.49 -5.93 23.66
CA ASP A 65 -1.47 -7.04 23.71
C ASP A 65 -2.79 -6.67 23.10
N ASP A 66 -3.25 -5.44 23.27
CA ASP A 66 -4.51 -4.95 22.67
C ASP A 66 -4.45 -4.94 21.14
N GLU A 67 -3.33 -4.51 20.56
CA GLU A 67 -3.10 -4.55 19.11
C GLU A 67 -3.09 -5.99 18.58
N ILE A 68 -2.41 -6.91 19.27
CA ILE A 68 -2.39 -8.35 18.94
C ILE A 68 -3.81 -8.94 19.01
N ASP A 69 -4.55 -8.66 20.08
CA ASP A 69 -5.88 -9.23 20.26
C ASP A 69 -6.90 -8.65 19.27
N PHE A 70 -6.77 -7.37 18.91
CA PHE A 70 -7.52 -6.79 17.81
C PHE A 70 -7.23 -7.50 16.48
N MET A 71 -5.94 -7.67 16.15
CA MET A 71 -5.54 -8.36 14.91
C MET A 71 -6.02 -9.81 14.89
N LYS A 72 -5.95 -10.57 15.99
CA LYS A 72 -6.48 -11.93 16.06
C LYS A 72 -7.98 -11.99 15.78
N ARG A 73 -8.75 -11.02 16.28
CA ARG A 73 -10.20 -10.95 16.02
C ARG A 73 -10.51 -10.56 14.58
N ARG A 74 -9.85 -9.55 14.04
CA ARG A 74 -10.15 -8.97 12.72
C ARG A 74 -9.43 -9.64 11.56
N CYS A 75 -8.24 -10.21 11.82
CA CYS A 75 -7.35 -10.85 10.85
C CYS A 75 -7.13 -12.33 11.21
N SER A 76 -8.20 -13.05 11.55
CA SER A 76 -8.17 -14.45 11.98
C SER A 76 -7.58 -15.43 10.95
N TYR A 77 -7.39 -14.99 9.71
CA TYR A 77 -6.70 -15.70 8.64
C TYR A 77 -5.16 -15.66 8.77
N MET A 78 -4.61 -14.81 9.62
CA MET A 78 -3.18 -14.78 9.90
C MET A 78 -2.80 -15.95 10.82
N PRO A 79 -1.72 -16.69 10.53
CA PRO A 79 -1.31 -17.83 11.35
C PRO A 79 -0.85 -17.38 12.75
N HIS A 80 -1.10 -18.22 13.76
CA HIS A 80 -0.77 -17.88 15.14
C HIS A 80 0.71 -17.58 15.38
N TRP A 81 1.62 -18.26 14.67
CA TRP A 81 3.06 -18.02 14.78
C TRP A 81 3.44 -16.57 14.40
N PHE A 82 2.69 -15.95 13.49
CA PHE A 82 2.96 -14.57 13.07
C PHE A 82 2.73 -13.57 14.21
N PHE A 83 1.71 -13.75 15.02
CA PHE A 83 1.50 -12.91 16.21
C PHE A 83 2.62 -13.08 17.25
N THR A 84 3.20 -14.28 17.36
CA THR A 84 4.39 -14.54 18.21
C THR A 84 5.61 -13.83 17.63
N TYR A 85 5.81 -13.87 16.32
CA TYR A 85 6.88 -13.14 15.65
C TYR A 85 6.76 -11.63 15.91
N LEU A 86 5.57 -11.05 15.74
CA LEU A 86 5.35 -9.61 15.97
C LEU A 86 5.67 -9.18 17.41
N ARG A 87 5.40 -10.02 18.41
CA ARG A 87 5.79 -9.74 19.81
C ARG A 87 7.31 -9.65 19.99
N GLY A 88 8.07 -10.43 19.24
CA GLY A 88 9.52 -10.42 19.24
C GLY A 88 10.16 -9.38 18.34
N TYR A 89 9.39 -8.80 17.42
CA TYR A 89 9.91 -7.84 16.44
C TYR A 89 10.39 -6.55 17.11
N ARG A 90 11.53 -6.05 16.65
CA ARG A 90 12.07 -4.74 17.05
C ARG A 90 12.56 -4.02 15.81
N PHE A 91 12.21 -2.74 15.69
CA PHE A 91 12.81 -1.89 14.66
C PHE A 91 14.28 -1.67 14.98
N SER A 92 15.11 -1.50 13.96
CA SER A 92 16.50 -1.08 14.09
C SER A 92 16.80 0.06 13.13
N ARG A 93 17.41 1.12 13.66
CA ARG A 93 17.91 2.25 12.86
C ARG A 93 19.02 1.84 11.89
N GLU A 94 19.73 0.74 12.18
CA GLU A 94 20.84 0.25 11.35
C GLU A 94 20.39 -0.18 9.94
N TRP A 95 19.09 -0.47 9.76
CA TRP A 95 18.53 -0.81 8.44
C TRP A 95 18.28 0.41 7.56
N VAL A 96 18.40 1.64 8.10
CA VAL A 96 17.97 2.86 7.43
C VAL A 96 19.11 3.86 7.34
N ASN A 97 19.46 4.25 6.11
CA ASN A 97 20.37 5.35 5.85
C ASN A 97 19.56 6.60 5.45
N VAL A 98 19.79 7.72 6.13
CA VAL A 98 19.14 9.00 5.85
C VAL A 98 20.20 10.08 5.67
N SER A 99 20.12 10.83 4.58
CA SER A 99 20.99 11.99 4.34
C SER A 99 20.21 13.10 3.63
N GLN A 100 20.73 14.31 3.70
CA GLN A 100 20.23 15.47 2.98
C GLN A 100 21.42 16.11 2.27
N ASP A 101 21.29 16.37 0.97
CA ASP A 101 22.34 17.00 0.20
C ASP A 101 22.39 18.54 0.42
N ILE A 102 23.37 19.18 -0.20
CA ILE A 102 23.60 20.62 -0.05
C ILE A 102 22.47 21.47 -0.65
N ASP A 103 21.75 20.91 -1.62
CA ASP A 103 20.61 21.56 -2.28
C ASP A 103 19.30 21.34 -1.50
N GLY A 104 19.35 20.56 -0.40
CA GLY A 104 18.24 20.31 0.50
C GLY A 104 17.39 19.10 0.11
N HIS A 105 17.79 18.27 -0.84
CA HIS A 105 17.04 17.06 -1.21
C HIS A 105 17.32 15.92 -0.23
N LEU A 106 16.26 15.16 0.07
CA LEU A 106 16.30 14.06 1.03
C LEU A 106 16.60 12.73 0.34
N HIS A 107 17.52 11.97 0.91
CA HIS A 107 17.85 10.61 0.50
C HIS A 107 17.58 9.65 1.66
N VAL A 108 16.77 8.62 1.40
CA VAL A 108 16.47 7.56 2.38
C VAL A 108 16.57 6.21 1.69
N GLU A 109 17.33 5.31 2.28
CA GLU A 109 17.54 3.96 1.80
C GLU A 109 17.36 2.96 2.93
N PHE A 110 16.77 1.80 2.64
CA PHE A 110 16.71 0.67 3.56
C PHE A 110 17.46 -0.51 2.96
N GLU A 111 18.18 -1.24 3.79
CA GLU A 111 18.84 -2.49 3.41
C GLU A 111 18.81 -3.49 4.57
N GLY A 112 18.45 -4.75 4.27
CA GLY A 112 18.44 -5.81 5.26
C GLY A 112 17.56 -6.99 4.87
N SER A 113 17.28 -7.83 5.87
CA SER A 113 16.31 -8.91 5.73
C SER A 113 14.95 -8.35 5.29
N TRP A 114 14.29 -9.01 4.35
CA TRP A 114 13.01 -8.52 3.85
C TRP A 114 11.94 -8.48 4.94
N SER A 115 11.89 -9.51 5.80
CA SER A 115 10.95 -9.55 6.92
C SER A 115 11.17 -8.42 7.94
N ASP A 116 12.41 -7.94 8.09
CA ASP A 116 12.76 -6.92 9.07
C ASP A 116 12.51 -5.51 8.52
N THR A 117 12.82 -5.28 7.25
CA THR A 117 12.73 -3.94 6.63
C THR A 117 11.35 -3.60 6.06
N ILE A 118 10.51 -4.60 5.78
CA ILE A 118 9.22 -4.42 5.11
C ILE A 118 8.25 -3.51 5.88
N LEU A 119 8.33 -3.47 7.22
CA LEU A 119 7.46 -2.65 8.08
C LEU A 119 7.93 -1.20 8.24
N LEU A 120 9.00 -0.78 7.53
CA LEU A 120 9.52 0.58 7.61
C LEU A 120 8.85 1.55 6.62
N GLU A 121 8.47 1.08 5.41
CA GLU A 121 8.05 1.96 4.31
C GLU A 121 6.95 2.94 4.71
N VAL A 122 5.83 2.44 5.20
CA VAL A 122 4.65 3.26 5.49
C VAL A 122 4.92 4.20 6.65
N LYS A 123 5.57 3.71 7.70
CA LYS A 123 5.95 4.51 8.87
C LYS A 123 6.88 5.67 8.50
N VAL A 124 7.93 5.39 7.73
CA VAL A 124 8.89 6.42 7.31
C VAL A 124 8.25 7.42 6.35
N LEU A 125 7.38 7.00 5.43
CA LEU A 125 6.63 7.92 4.57
C LEU A 125 5.68 8.82 5.37
N ALA A 126 4.96 8.27 6.35
CA ALA A 126 4.09 9.05 7.23
C ALA A 126 4.91 10.04 8.09
N MET A 127 6.09 9.62 8.60
CA MET A 127 7.03 10.51 9.30
C MET A 127 7.50 11.66 8.39
N ILE A 128 7.94 11.37 7.17
CA ILE A 128 8.42 12.39 6.23
C ILE A 128 7.31 13.40 5.94
N SER A 129 6.09 12.94 5.68
CA SER A 129 4.95 13.80 5.38
C SER A 129 4.62 14.71 6.55
N GLU A 130 4.39 14.16 7.75
CA GLU A 130 4.03 14.94 8.93
C GLU A 130 5.16 15.86 9.39
N LEU A 131 6.41 15.38 9.40
CA LEU A 131 7.59 16.16 9.76
C LEU A 131 7.79 17.36 8.84
N PHE A 132 7.54 17.20 7.53
CA PHE A 132 7.61 18.29 6.57
C PHE A 132 6.64 19.41 6.94
N TYR A 133 5.38 19.10 7.24
CA TYR A 133 4.40 20.12 7.65
C TYR A 133 4.74 20.76 9.00
N ILE A 134 5.32 20.00 9.94
CA ILE A 134 5.80 20.54 11.21
C ILE A 134 6.94 21.55 10.98
N MET A 135 8.00 21.13 10.27
CA MET A 135 9.21 21.95 10.10
C MET A 135 9.00 23.17 9.19
N THR A 136 8.04 23.12 8.29
CA THR A 136 7.64 24.27 7.45
C THR A 136 6.59 25.16 8.11
N GLY A 137 6.12 24.80 9.31
CA GLY A 137 5.06 25.54 10.01
C GLY A 137 3.67 25.36 9.41
N GLN A 138 3.51 24.53 8.39
CA GLN A 138 2.22 24.28 7.75
C GLN A 138 1.25 23.49 8.64
N ILE A 139 1.78 22.73 9.61
CA ILE A 139 0.95 21.95 10.56
C ILE A 139 -0.06 22.83 11.30
N ALA A 140 0.29 24.09 11.61
CA ALA A 140 -0.60 25.03 12.28
C ALA A 140 -1.76 25.53 11.41
N ARG A 141 -1.72 25.25 10.09
CA ARG A 141 -2.75 25.62 9.11
C ARG A 141 -3.72 24.47 8.83
N LEU A 142 -3.51 23.28 9.42
CA LEU A 142 -4.38 22.13 9.23
C LEU A 142 -5.68 22.33 10.02
N ASP A 143 -6.77 22.63 9.31
CA ASP A 143 -8.10 22.77 9.90
C ASP A 143 -8.82 21.40 9.91
N TYR A 144 -8.72 20.70 11.03
CA TYR A 144 -9.34 19.38 11.20
C TYR A 144 -10.88 19.41 11.22
N VAL A 145 -11.48 20.55 11.61
CA VAL A 145 -12.94 20.72 11.56
C VAL A 145 -13.39 20.81 10.11
N GLN A 146 -12.68 21.58 9.30
CA GLN A 146 -12.95 21.66 7.86
C GLN A 146 -12.73 20.30 7.19
N LEU A 147 -11.64 19.59 7.51
CA LEU A 147 -11.35 18.26 6.99
C LEU A 147 -12.47 17.26 7.33
N TYR A 148 -12.93 17.25 8.58
CA TYR A 148 -14.05 16.41 9.01
C TYR A 148 -15.32 16.68 8.19
N ASN A 149 -15.69 17.94 8.01
CA ASN A 149 -16.89 18.33 7.26
C ASN A 149 -16.77 18.00 5.77
N LYS A 150 -15.63 18.26 5.14
CA LYS A 150 -15.33 17.87 3.75
C LYS A 150 -15.42 16.34 3.58
N THR A 151 -14.85 15.58 4.53
CA THR A 151 -14.87 14.13 4.49
C THR A 151 -16.28 13.58 4.61
N ARG A 152 -17.11 14.15 5.47
CA ARG A 152 -18.55 13.80 5.56
C ARG A 152 -19.26 13.98 4.22
N GLN A 153 -19.08 15.13 3.56
CA GLN A 153 -19.68 15.41 2.25
C GLN A 153 -19.24 14.40 1.18
N LYS A 154 -17.94 14.06 1.15
CA LYS A 154 -17.41 13.03 0.26
C LYS A 154 -18.03 11.66 0.55
N ALA A 155 -18.10 11.27 1.83
CA ALA A 155 -18.69 10.01 2.26
C ALA A 155 -20.17 9.91 1.89
N GLU A 156 -20.97 10.96 2.13
CA GLU A 156 -22.38 11.02 1.79
C GLU A 156 -22.60 10.80 0.27
N ARG A 157 -21.77 11.42 -0.57
CA ARG A 157 -21.84 11.24 -2.03
C ARG A 157 -21.51 9.81 -2.46
N LEU A 158 -20.41 9.24 -1.94
CA LEU A 158 -20.00 7.86 -2.24
C LEU A 158 -21.06 6.85 -1.79
N LEU A 159 -21.55 6.98 -0.56
CA LEU A 159 -22.56 6.09 0.01
C LEU A 159 -23.91 6.18 -0.72
N ALA A 160 -24.33 7.39 -1.09
CA ALA A 160 -25.55 7.59 -1.86
C ALA A 160 -25.47 6.98 -3.27
N ALA A 161 -24.28 7.04 -3.89
CA ALA A 161 -24.01 6.43 -5.20
C ALA A 161 -23.89 4.89 -5.16
N GLY A 162 -23.89 4.27 -3.99
CA GLY A 162 -23.74 2.82 -3.83
C GLY A 162 -22.29 2.32 -3.86
N CYS A 163 -21.30 3.20 -3.68
CA CYS A 163 -19.90 2.81 -3.66
C CYS A 163 -19.57 1.97 -2.41
N VAL A 164 -18.78 0.93 -2.59
CA VAL A 164 -18.12 0.16 -1.52
C VAL A 164 -16.68 0.64 -1.45
N PHE A 165 -16.26 1.27 -0.36
CA PHE A 165 -14.96 1.94 -0.31
C PHE A 165 -14.24 1.80 1.03
N SER A 166 -12.94 2.08 1.00
CA SER A 166 -12.05 2.11 2.16
C SER A 166 -11.11 3.30 2.09
N ASP A 167 -10.66 3.76 3.24
CA ASP A 167 -9.53 4.67 3.34
C ASP A 167 -8.20 3.92 3.12
N PHE A 168 -7.31 4.49 2.28
CA PHE A 168 -5.95 4.01 1.95
C PHE A 168 -4.93 5.15 2.10
N GLY A 169 -5.09 6.01 3.09
CA GLY A 169 -4.40 7.31 3.15
C GLY A 169 -3.15 7.40 4.00
N THR A 170 -2.75 6.35 4.74
CA THR A 170 -1.70 6.41 5.76
C THR A 170 -0.36 6.99 5.27
N ARG A 171 0.15 6.51 4.13
CA ARG A 171 1.50 6.84 3.63
C ARG A 171 1.76 8.32 3.37
N ARG A 172 0.71 9.09 3.02
CA ARG A 172 0.78 10.51 2.63
C ARG A 172 -0.19 11.36 3.43
N ARG A 173 -0.60 10.88 4.57
CA ARG A 173 -1.43 11.65 5.50
C ARG A 173 -0.71 12.94 5.88
N ALA A 174 -1.47 14.01 6.08
CA ALA A 174 -0.88 15.26 6.55
C ALA A 174 -0.36 15.14 7.99
N SER A 175 -1.06 14.37 8.83
CA SER A 175 -0.67 13.99 10.18
C SER A 175 -1.46 12.75 10.63
N PHE A 176 -1.07 12.14 11.74
CA PHE A 176 -1.86 11.08 12.38
C PHE A 176 -3.29 11.58 12.69
N GLU A 177 -3.41 12.77 13.25
CA GLU A 177 -4.70 13.38 13.58
C GLU A 177 -5.57 13.63 12.34
N ALA A 178 -4.97 13.92 11.16
CA ALA A 178 -5.69 14.09 9.93
C ALA A 178 -6.37 12.77 9.50
N GLU A 179 -5.62 11.65 9.51
CA GLU A 179 -6.18 10.35 9.14
C GLU A 179 -7.23 9.86 10.16
N ASP A 180 -6.96 10.03 11.45
CA ASP A 180 -7.93 9.71 12.53
C ASP A 180 -9.24 10.51 12.37
N THR A 181 -9.13 11.81 12.08
CA THR A 181 -10.28 12.69 11.82
C THR A 181 -11.08 12.23 10.60
N VAL A 182 -10.38 11.84 9.52
CA VAL A 182 -11.00 11.30 8.31
C VAL A 182 -11.76 10.02 8.62
N VAL A 183 -11.11 9.05 9.24
CA VAL A 183 -11.74 7.74 9.52
C VAL A 183 -12.93 7.89 10.45
N ARG A 184 -12.85 8.78 11.45
CA ARG A 184 -14.00 9.14 12.30
C ARG A 184 -15.14 9.72 11.48
N ALA A 185 -14.88 10.68 10.60
CA ALA A 185 -15.91 11.30 9.76
C ALA A 185 -16.58 10.29 8.80
N LEU A 186 -15.79 9.37 8.21
CA LEU A 186 -16.29 8.28 7.37
C LEU A 186 -17.21 7.36 8.16
N LYS A 187 -16.81 6.94 9.37
CA LYS A 187 -17.59 6.07 10.26
C LYS A 187 -18.88 6.74 10.69
N ASP A 188 -18.81 7.98 11.22
CA ASP A 188 -19.97 8.72 11.70
C ASP A 188 -20.99 8.91 10.58
N THR A 189 -20.53 9.22 9.36
CA THR A 189 -21.42 9.35 8.21
C THR A 189 -22.06 8.01 7.86
N TYR A 190 -21.26 6.92 7.80
CA TYR A 190 -21.77 5.59 7.48
C TYR A 190 -22.84 5.11 8.47
N GLN A 191 -22.65 5.42 9.76
CA GLN A 191 -23.58 5.03 10.83
C GLN A 191 -24.82 5.94 10.97
N SER A 192 -24.85 7.09 10.26
CA SER A 192 -25.92 8.09 10.42
C SER A 192 -27.28 7.64 9.90
N ARG A 193 -27.33 6.73 8.94
CA ARG A 193 -28.55 6.19 8.30
C ARG A 193 -28.22 4.96 7.45
N ASP A 194 -29.23 4.30 6.90
CA ASP A 194 -29.07 3.26 5.91
C ASP A 194 -28.64 3.85 4.56
N TRP A 195 -27.57 3.30 3.99
CA TRP A 195 -26.99 3.75 2.73
C TRP A 195 -27.04 2.64 1.68
N LYS A 196 -27.02 3.03 0.39
CA LYS A 196 -26.83 2.08 -0.72
C LYS A 196 -25.40 1.53 -0.77
N GLY A 197 -24.44 2.37 -0.45
CA GLY A 197 -23.03 2.04 -0.39
C GLY A 197 -22.59 1.55 0.97
N ARG A 198 -21.28 1.24 1.08
CA ARG A 198 -20.71 0.71 2.31
C ARG A 198 -19.29 1.21 2.55
N LEU A 199 -19.00 1.68 3.76
CA LEU A 199 -17.64 1.81 4.27
C LEU A 199 -17.15 0.42 4.70
N VAL A 200 -16.05 -0.07 4.14
CA VAL A 200 -15.42 -1.34 4.54
C VAL A 200 -14.53 -1.12 5.75
N GLY A 201 -13.68 -0.08 5.73
CA GLY A 201 -12.77 0.25 6.80
C GLY A 201 -11.62 1.15 6.36
N THR A 202 -10.49 1.01 7.02
CA THR A 202 -9.25 1.73 6.70
C THR A 202 -8.07 0.76 6.54
N SER A 203 -7.05 1.15 5.79
CA SER A 203 -5.83 0.36 5.67
C SER A 203 -4.97 0.43 6.93
N ASN A 204 -5.06 1.49 7.71
CA ASN A 204 -4.33 1.66 8.96
C ASN A 204 -4.90 0.77 10.06
N VAL A 205 -4.08 -0.17 10.54
CA VAL A 205 -4.54 -1.18 11.52
C VAL A 205 -4.81 -0.57 12.89
N TYR A 206 -4.00 0.39 13.33
CA TYR A 206 -4.20 1.05 14.62
C TYR A 206 -5.45 1.92 14.62
N ILE A 207 -5.66 2.71 13.58
CA ILE A 207 -6.86 3.54 13.43
C ILE A 207 -8.11 2.67 13.28
N ALA A 208 -8.01 1.53 12.56
CA ALA A 208 -9.09 0.55 12.54
C ALA A 208 -9.45 0.04 13.94
N MET A 209 -8.43 -0.21 14.79
CA MET A 209 -8.63 -0.63 16.17
C MET A 209 -9.34 0.45 17.01
N THR A 210 -8.86 1.70 16.93
CA THR A 210 -9.44 2.82 17.71
C THR A 210 -10.90 3.09 17.36
N HIS A 211 -11.27 2.90 16.11
CA HIS A 211 -12.64 3.14 15.63
C HIS A 211 -13.49 1.87 15.50
N ASP A 212 -13.00 0.70 15.93
CA ASP A 212 -13.65 -0.60 15.79
C ASP A 212 -14.13 -0.89 14.35
N LEU A 213 -13.25 -0.62 13.38
CA LEU A 213 -13.46 -0.88 11.97
C LEU A 213 -12.70 -2.12 11.50
N GLN A 214 -12.95 -2.56 10.26
CA GLN A 214 -12.19 -3.62 9.62
C GLN A 214 -10.89 -3.04 9.07
N PRO A 215 -9.70 -3.54 9.43
CA PRO A 215 -8.47 -3.22 8.71
C PRO A 215 -8.50 -3.86 7.32
N VAL A 216 -8.13 -3.10 6.29
CA VAL A 216 -8.28 -3.48 4.88
C VAL A 216 -6.94 -3.39 4.16
N GLY A 217 -6.66 -4.38 3.33
CA GLY A 217 -5.44 -4.41 2.52
C GLY A 217 -5.02 -5.84 2.23
N THR A 218 -4.32 -6.03 1.11
CA THR A 218 -3.79 -7.34 0.73
C THR A 218 -2.28 -7.26 0.50
N MET A 219 -1.83 -6.82 -0.67
CA MET A 219 -0.43 -6.74 -1.06
C MET A 219 -0.13 -5.44 -1.82
N ALA A 220 1.16 -5.16 -1.99
CA ALA A 220 1.66 -4.08 -2.84
C ALA A 220 2.62 -4.64 -3.91
N HIS A 221 2.96 -3.79 -4.89
CA HIS A 221 3.84 -4.15 -6.01
C HIS A 221 5.21 -4.68 -5.54
N GLU A 222 5.71 -4.20 -4.41
CA GLU A 222 6.99 -4.63 -3.85
C GLU A 222 7.09 -6.15 -3.72
N PHE A 223 5.99 -6.85 -3.36
CA PHE A 223 5.98 -8.30 -3.21
C PHE A 223 6.31 -9.01 -4.52
N VAL A 224 5.66 -8.59 -5.60
CA VAL A 224 5.91 -9.15 -6.93
C VAL A 224 7.26 -8.68 -7.49
N CYS A 225 7.64 -7.41 -7.26
CA CYS A 225 8.92 -6.86 -7.72
C CYS A 225 10.12 -7.55 -7.05
N ALA A 226 10.07 -7.82 -5.74
CA ALA A 226 11.12 -8.54 -5.02
C ALA A 226 11.29 -9.96 -5.58
N ILE A 227 10.19 -10.66 -5.81
CA ILE A 227 10.20 -12.00 -6.41
C ILE A 227 10.75 -11.94 -7.84
N GLY A 228 10.38 -10.92 -8.61
CA GLY A 228 10.92 -10.68 -9.95
C GLY A 228 12.42 -10.45 -9.98
N GLY A 229 12.99 -9.75 -8.99
CA GLY A 229 14.43 -9.59 -8.84
C GLY A 229 15.14 -10.91 -8.47
N MET A 230 14.52 -11.74 -7.62
CA MET A 230 15.10 -13.02 -7.20
C MET A 230 15.02 -14.11 -8.28
N PHE A 231 13.89 -14.20 -9.01
CA PHE A 231 13.57 -15.36 -9.84
C PHE A 231 13.25 -15.01 -11.31
N GLY A 232 13.37 -13.75 -11.68
CA GLY A 232 13.03 -13.25 -13.01
C GLY A 232 11.56 -12.81 -13.14
N PRO A 233 11.28 -11.82 -14.00
CA PRO A 233 9.95 -11.21 -14.09
C PRO A 233 8.88 -12.15 -14.69
N GLN A 234 9.28 -13.13 -15.54
CA GLN A 234 8.36 -14.06 -16.18
C GLN A 234 7.57 -14.91 -15.18
N MET A 235 8.24 -15.33 -14.09
CA MET A 235 7.66 -16.20 -13.06
C MET A 235 7.13 -15.43 -11.85
N ALA A 236 7.37 -14.13 -11.76
CA ALA A 236 7.11 -13.37 -10.56
C ALA A 236 5.64 -13.40 -10.11
N ASN A 237 4.69 -13.20 -11.02
CA ASN A 237 3.26 -13.28 -10.69
C ASN A 237 2.86 -14.69 -10.23
N HIS A 238 3.33 -15.73 -10.93
CA HIS A 238 3.02 -17.13 -10.57
C HIS A 238 3.54 -17.47 -9.16
N LEU A 239 4.80 -17.14 -8.88
CA LEU A 239 5.42 -17.39 -7.58
C LEU A 239 4.78 -16.56 -6.46
N ALA A 240 4.42 -15.29 -6.74
CA ALA A 240 3.72 -14.43 -5.79
C ALA A 240 2.33 -14.98 -5.44
N MET A 241 1.54 -15.41 -6.44
CA MET A 241 0.23 -16.03 -6.22
C MET A 241 0.33 -17.33 -5.43
N ASN A 242 1.34 -18.16 -5.71
CA ASN A 242 1.59 -19.38 -4.94
C ASN A 242 2.00 -19.10 -3.49
N ALA A 243 2.92 -18.17 -3.26
CA ALA A 243 3.32 -17.78 -1.92
C ALA A 243 2.11 -17.26 -1.11
N TRP A 244 1.28 -16.44 -1.74
CA TRP A 244 0.04 -15.93 -1.11
C TRP A 244 -0.96 -17.04 -0.79
N ARG A 245 -1.14 -17.99 -1.72
CA ARG A 245 -1.97 -19.19 -1.50
C ARG A 245 -1.46 -20.05 -0.35
N ASN A 246 -0.15 -20.28 -0.28
CA ASN A 246 0.46 -21.07 0.77
C ASN A 246 0.19 -20.49 2.16
N THR A 247 0.35 -19.18 2.31
CA THR A 247 0.18 -18.48 3.59
C THR A 247 -1.29 -18.30 3.96
N PHE A 248 -2.13 -17.82 3.04
CA PHE A 248 -3.50 -17.35 3.35
C PHE A 248 -4.61 -18.26 2.86
N ARG A 249 -4.34 -19.28 2.04
CA ARG A 249 -5.28 -20.33 1.61
C ARG A 249 -6.59 -19.78 1.03
N GLY A 250 -6.52 -18.65 0.30
CA GLY A 250 -7.67 -17.99 -0.31
C GLY A 250 -8.28 -16.86 0.52
N ALA A 251 -7.86 -16.65 1.78
CA ALA A 251 -8.12 -15.40 2.48
C ALA A 251 -7.29 -14.26 1.87
N LEU A 252 -7.66 -12.99 2.15
CA LEU A 252 -7.05 -11.81 1.50
C LEU A 252 -7.00 -11.93 -0.02
N GLY A 253 -8.08 -12.39 -0.62
CA GLY A 253 -8.15 -12.88 -1.99
C GLY A 253 -8.18 -11.82 -3.09
N THR A 254 -7.71 -10.59 -2.86
CA THR A 254 -7.57 -9.56 -3.91
C THR A 254 -6.12 -9.46 -4.34
N TYR A 255 -5.83 -9.81 -5.60
CA TYR A 255 -4.48 -9.80 -6.15
C TYR A 255 -4.20 -8.50 -6.93
N LEU A 256 -3.02 -7.91 -6.70
CA LEU A 256 -2.53 -6.74 -7.43
C LEU A 256 -1.69 -7.20 -8.63
N TYR A 257 -2.22 -7.04 -9.83
CA TYR A 257 -1.67 -7.70 -11.02
C TYR A 257 -0.65 -6.88 -11.83
N ASP A 258 -0.69 -5.55 -11.74
CA ASP A 258 -0.04 -4.63 -12.68
C ASP A 258 1.45 -4.33 -12.40
N SER A 259 2.14 -5.21 -11.66
CA SER A 259 3.58 -5.02 -11.37
C SER A 259 4.45 -5.18 -12.63
N PHE A 260 4.12 -6.12 -13.51
CA PHE A 260 4.81 -6.37 -14.78
C PHE A 260 3.84 -6.34 -15.98
N GLY A 261 2.75 -5.62 -15.85
CA GLY A 261 1.75 -5.43 -16.90
C GLY A 261 0.76 -6.60 -17.02
N TRP A 262 -0.36 -6.28 -17.68
CA TRP A 262 -1.49 -7.18 -17.85
C TRP A 262 -1.14 -8.46 -18.62
N ASP A 263 -0.37 -8.35 -19.70
CA ASP A 263 -0.11 -9.48 -20.60
C ASP A 263 0.63 -10.59 -19.85
N ILE A 264 1.65 -10.24 -19.08
CA ILE A 264 2.43 -11.19 -18.29
C ILE A 264 1.61 -11.79 -17.15
N PHE A 265 0.82 -10.96 -16.45
CA PHE A 265 -0.10 -11.44 -15.43
C PHE A 265 -1.11 -12.43 -16.02
N SER A 266 -1.74 -12.07 -17.14
CA SER A 266 -2.76 -12.87 -17.81
C SER A 266 -2.27 -14.28 -18.20
N LEU A 267 -1.01 -14.42 -18.62
CA LEU A 267 -0.38 -15.72 -18.90
C LEU A 267 -0.23 -16.59 -17.65
N ASN A 268 0.01 -15.96 -16.49
CA ASN A 268 0.22 -16.64 -15.21
C ASN A 268 -1.09 -16.91 -14.45
N PHE A 269 -2.20 -16.24 -14.81
CA PHE A 269 -3.48 -16.30 -14.10
C PHE A 269 -4.33 -17.45 -14.64
N SER A 270 -4.16 -18.63 -14.04
CA SER A 270 -4.90 -19.86 -14.37
C SER A 270 -6.31 -19.87 -13.77
N GLU A 271 -7.13 -20.85 -14.19
CA GLU A 271 -8.45 -21.11 -13.62
C GLU A 271 -8.37 -21.38 -12.11
N ASP A 272 -7.37 -22.12 -11.62
CA ASP A 272 -7.17 -22.41 -10.21
C ASP A 272 -6.97 -21.11 -9.40
N PHE A 273 -6.11 -20.19 -9.88
CA PHE A 273 -5.93 -18.90 -9.24
C PHE A 273 -7.18 -18.03 -9.34
N ALA A 274 -7.85 -18.05 -10.49
CA ALA A 274 -9.07 -17.29 -10.69
C ALA A 274 -10.21 -17.75 -9.78
N ASN A 275 -10.29 -19.02 -9.45
CA ASN A 275 -11.22 -19.57 -8.47
C ASN A 275 -10.80 -19.27 -7.03
N LEU A 276 -9.50 -19.35 -6.72
CA LEU A 276 -8.95 -19.10 -5.39
C LEU A 276 -9.08 -17.63 -4.97
N PHE A 277 -8.68 -16.71 -5.88
CA PHE A 277 -8.73 -15.28 -5.58
C PHE A 277 -10.15 -14.72 -5.74
N LYS A 278 -10.59 -13.93 -4.77
CA LYS A 278 -11.90 -13.27 -4.77
C LYS A 278 -11.99 -12.17 -5.82
N GLY A 279 -10.85 -11.60 -6.22
CA GLY A 279 -10.82 -10.52 -7.18
C GLY A 279 -9.42 -10.01 -7.51
N LEU A 280 -9.40 -8.94 -8.29
CA LEU A 280 -8.18 -8.26 -8.76
C LEU A 280 -8.21 -6.77 -8.36
N ARG A 281 -7.02 -6.16 -8.25
CA ARG A 281 -6.87 -4.73 -7.98
C ARG A 281 -6.23 -4.03 -9.17
N ILE A 282 -6.87 -2.94 -9.62
CA ILE A 282 -6.39 -2.00 -10.65
C ILE A 282 -5.70 -0.82 -9.93
N ASP A 283 -4.41 -0.61 -10.19
CA ASP A 283 -3.62 0.48 -9.60
C ASP A 283 -2.91 1.36 -10.65
N SER A 284 -3.09 1.05 -11.94
CA SER A 284 -2.56 1.82 -13.07
C SER A 284 -3.38 1.59 -14.34
N GLY A 285 -3.14 2.43 -15.36
CA GLY A 285 -3.84 2.41 -16.63
C GLY A 285 -5.25 3.01 -16.58
N ASN A 286 -5.94 2.96 -17.72
CA ASN A 286 -7.32 3.40 -17.82
C ASN A 286 -8.26 2.39 -17.13
N ASN A 287 -9.01 2.84 -16.12
CA ASN A 287 -9.85 1.97 -15.30
C ASN A 287 -10.89 1.16 -16.11
N HIS A 288 -11.48 1.75 -17.14
CA HIS A 288 -12.47 1.07 -17.99
C HIS A 288 -11.81 -0.01 -18.86
N GLU A 289 -10.70 0.30 -19.51
CA GLU A 289 -9.95 -0.65 -20.35
C GLU A 289 -9.44 -1.82 -19.52
N GLN A 290 -8.86 -1.53 -18.34
CA GLN A 290 -8.37 -2.56 -17.44
C GLN A 290 -9.51 -3.46 -16.93
N LEU A 291 -10.67 -2.88 -16.60
CA LEU A 291 -11.86 -3.67 -16.23
C LEU A 291 -12.28 -4.60 -17.37
N MET A 292 -12.31 -4.13 -18.63
CA MET A 292 -12.71 -4.96 -19.76
C MET A 292 -11.71 -6.10 -20.01
N LYS A 293 -10.41 -5.88 -19.84
CA LYS A 293 -9.40 -6.94 -19.87
C LYS A 293 -9.68 -8.00 -18.79
N ILE A 294 -9.97 -7.58 -17.55
CA ILE A 294 -10.32 -8.48 -16.43
C ILE A 294 -11.58 -9.30 -16.76
N VAL A 295 -12.64 -8.66 -17.23
CA VAL A 295 -13.90 -9.32 -17.62
C VAL A 295 -13.67 -10.37 -18.71
N ALA A 296 -12.91 -10.01 -19.75
CA ALA A 296 -12.57 -10.93 -20.85
C ALA A 296 -11.77 -12.12 -20.34
N LYS A 297 -10.81 -11.91 -19.42
CA LYS A 297 -10.01 -12.99 -18.83
C LYS A 297 -10.88 -13.95 -18.00
N TYR A 298 -11.73 -13.46 -17.09
CA TYR A 298 -12.64 -14.33 -16.34
C TYR A 298 -13.57 -15.12 -17.26
N ARG A 299 -14.11 -14.47 -18.32
CA ARG A 299 -14.94 -15.15 -19.32
C ARG A 299 -14.18 -16.27 -20.04
N SER A 300 -12.91 -16.04 -20.41
CA SER A 300 -12.08 -17.07 -21.08
C SER A 300 -11.79 -18.28 -20.18
N LEU A 301 -11.89 -18.08 -18.85
CA LEU A 301 -11.74 -19.14 -17.83
C LEU A 301 -13.09 -19.75 -17.40
N GLY A 302 -14.22 -19.38 -18.07
CA GLY A 302 -15.54 -19.88 -17.72
C GLY A 302 -16.14 -19.31 -16.42
N ILE A 303 -15.58 -18.21 -15.90
CA ILE A 303 -15.97 -17.61 -14.64
C ILE A 303 -16.82 -16.35 -14.89
N ASP A 304 -17.94 -16.22 -14.19
CA ASP A 304 -18.76 -14.99 -14.23
C ASP A 304 -18.07 -13.88 -13.43
N SER A 305 -17.59 -12.85 -14.14
CA SER A 305 -16.90 -11.71 -13.51
C SER A 305 -17.77 -10.92 -12.52
N ARG A 306 -19.11 -10.99 -12.64
CA ARG A 306 -20.06 -10.35 -11.71
C ARG A 306 -20.00 -10.94 -10.30
N THR A 307 -19.41 -12.11 -10.14
CA THR A 307 -19.16 -12.75 -8.83
C THR A 307 -17.80 -12.36 -8.23
N LYS A 308 -16.98 -11.63 -9.00
CA LYS A 308 -15.61 -11.26 -8.64
C LYS A 308 -15.51 -9.80 -8.23
N GLN A 309 -14.70 -9.55 -7.21
CA GLN A 309 -14.38 -8.18 -6.78
C GLN A 309 -13.35 -7.55 -7.71
N VAL A 310 -13.53 -6.27 -8.05
CA VAL A 310 -12.49 -5.45 -8.65
C VAL A 310 -12.29 -4.23 -7.75
N VAL A 311 -11.08 -4.11 -7.20
CA VAL A 311 -10.67 -2.97 -6.37
C VAL A 311 -9.99 -1.95 -7.26
N PHE A 312 -10.55 -0.75 -7.33
CA PHE A 312 -9.96 0.40 -8.01
C PHE A 312 -9.19 1.24 -7.00
N SER A 313 -7.94 1.58 -7.30
CA SER A 313 -7.08 2.36 -6.38
C SER A 313 -6.12 3.33 -7.10
N ASN A 314 -6.29 3.51 -8.41
CA ASN A 314 -5.44 4.40 -9.21
C ASN A 314 -5.87 5.85 -9.05
N ALA A 315 -5.22 6.60 -8.13
CA ALA A 315 -5.39 8.06 -7.94
C ALA A 315 -6.86 8.53 -7.87
N LEU A 316 -7.70 7.82 -7.12
CA LEU A 316 -9.13 8.08 -7.04
C LEU A 316 -9.47 9.32 -6.21
N ASN A 317 -10.50 10.03 -6.68
CA ASN A 317 -11.26 10.99 -5.92
C ASN A 317 -12.76 10.57 -5.86
N THR A 318 -13.58 11.35 -5.18
CA THR A 318 -15.00 11.06 -5.02
C THR A 318 -15.74 10.96 -6.36
N ASP A 319 -15.45 11.87 -7.30
CA ASP A 319 -16.15 11.93 -8.60
C ASP A 319 -15.76 10.73 -9.47
N SER A 320 -14.47 10.43 -9.59
CA SER A 320 -14.00 9.28 -10.37
C SER A 320 -14.51 7.96 -9.80
N ALA A 321 -14.58 7.81 -8.47
CA ALA A 321 -15.11 6.59 -7.86
C ALA A 321 -16.60 6.41 -8.17
N ILE A 322 -17.40 7.47 -8.14
CA ILE A 322 -18.83 7.45 -8.51
C ILE A 322 -19.03 7.13 -9.99
N GLU A 323 -18.20 7.72 -10.86
CA GLU A 323 -18.24 7.44 -12.30
C GLU A 323 -17.92 5.95 -12.56
N ILE A 324 -16.85 5.42 -11.97
CA ILE A 324 -16.48 4.01 -12.09
C ILE A 324 -17.61 3.11 -11.57
N GLN A 325 -18.21 3.43 -10.43
CA GLN A 325 -19.33 2.68 -9.87
C GLN A 325 -20.48 2.52 -10.87
N GLN A 326 -20.79 3.57 -11.64
CA GLN A 326 -21.92 3.56 -12.57
C GLN A 326 -21.78 2.52 -13.67
N TYR A 327 -20.58 2.35 -14.24
CA TYR A 327 -20.36 1.37 -15.30
C TYR A 327 -19.86 0.02 -14.80
N ALA A 328 -19.06 -0.02 -13.70
CA ALA A 328 -18.43 -1.24 -13.26
C ALA A 328 -19.40 -2.23 -12.60
N LYS A 329 -20.47 -1.74 -11.95
CA LYS A 329 -21.47 -2.56 -11.23
C LYS A 329 -22.16 -3.64 -12.08
N ASP A 330 -22.20 -3.44 -13.39
CA ASP A 330 -22.83 -4.38 -14.32
C ASP A 330 -21.88 -5.52 -14.75
N TYR A 331 -20.57 -5.39 -14.44
CA TYR A 331 -19.50 -6.30 -14.83
C TYR A 331 -18.80 -7.02 -13.68
N CYS A 332 -18.81 -6.43 -12.48
CA CYS A 332 -18.09 -6.96 -11.30
C CYS A 332 -18.72 -6.46 -10.00
N LEU A 333 -18.11 -6.83 -8.87
CA LEU A 333 -18.36 -6.22 -7.55
C LEU A 333 -17.31 -5.11 -7.31
N PRO A 334 -17.60 -3.84 -7.70
CA PRO A 334 -16.62 -2.77 -7.60
C PRO A 334 -16.37 -2.35 -6.15
N SER A 335 -15.11 -2.05 -5.82
CA SER A 335 -14.71 -1.50 -4.55
C SER A 335 -13.60 -0.47 -4.75
N PHE A 336 -13.49 0.53 -3.86
CA PHE A 336 -12.65 1.69 -4.07
C PHE A 336 -11.70 1.89 -2.88
N GLY A 337 -10.39 1.96 -3.17
CA GLY A 337 -9.37 2.38 -2.20
C GLY A 337 -9.01 3.84 -2.45
N ILE A 338 -9.38 4.73 -1.54
CA ILE A 338 -9.17 6.18 -1.67
C ILE A 338 -8.16 6.63 -0.60
N GLY A 339 -7.03 7.19 -1.05
CA GLY A 339 -5.92 7.56 -0.16
C GLY A 339 -5.85 9.06 0.11
N THR A 340 -4.86 9.72 -0.44
CA THR A 340 -4.51 11.13 -0.21
C THR A 340 -5.68 12.10 -0.35
N HIS A 341 -6.65 11.80 -1.25
CA HIS A 341 -7.87 12.58 -1.40
C HIS A 341 -8.71 12.67 -0.12
N PHE A 342 -8.57 11.72 0.81
CA PHE A 342 -9.18 11.79 2.14
C PHE A 342 -8.23 12.45 3.15
N THR A 343 -7.04 11.91 3.33
CA THR A 343 -6.18 12.17 4.48
C THR A 343 -5.27 13.39 4.36
N ASN A 344 -5.29 14.06 3.20
CA ASN A 344 -4.49 15.26 2.95
C ASN A 344 -5.21 16.24 2.02
N ASP A 345 -6.47 16.59 2.32
CA ASP A 345 -7.29 17.57 1.58
C ASP A 345 -7.52 18.84 2.40
N PHE A 346 -6.43 19.54 2.67
CA PHE A 346 -6.46 20.84 3.33
C PHE A 346 -6.34 21.98 2.32
N GLU A 347 -7.06 23.08 2.56
CA GLU A 347 -7.02 24.23 1.68
C GLU A 347 -5.65 24.92 1.72
N GLY A 348 -5.07 25.12 0.54
CA GLY A 348 -3.75 25.74 0.39
C GLY A 348 -2.57 24.90 0.91
N ILE A 349 -2.78 23.59 1.11
CA ILE A 349 -1.73 22.60 1.42
C ILE A 349 -1.70 21.59 0.28
N GLU A 350 -0.54 21.44 -0.36
CA GLU A 350 -0.34 20.39 -1.37
C GLU A 350 0.16 19.11 -0.73
N PRO A 351 -0.47 17.95 -1.00
CA PRO A 351 0.02 16.67 -0.55
C PRO A 351 1.39 16.34 -1.15
N MET A 352 2.29 15.83 -0.32
CA MET A 352 3.59 15.36 -0.81
C MET A 352 3.43 14.18 -1.78
N ASN A 353 4.19 14.19 -2.87
CA ASN A 353 4.19 13.10 -3.85
C ASN A 353 5.40 12.19 -3.66
N ILE A 354 5.47 11.56 -2.52
CA ILE A 354 6.58 10.73 -2.06
C ILE A 354 6.22 9.25 -2.08
N VAL A 355 7.22 8.41 -2.33
CA VAL A 355 7.12 6.94 -2.28
C VAL A 355 8.46 6.33 -1.84
N ILE A 356 8.43 5.14 -1.27
CA ILE A 356 9.61 4.29 -1.10
C ILE A 356 9.41 3.07 -1.99
N LYS A 357 10.44 2.70 -2.75
CA LYS A 357 10.39 1.61 -3.73
C LYS A 357 11.44 0.57 -3.42
N LEU A 358 11.06 -0.69 -3.47
CA LEU A 358 11.99 -1.80 -3.50
C LEU A 358 12.74 -1.77 -4.84
N VAL A 359 14.06 -1.67 -4.79
CA VAL A 359 14.91 -1.47 -5.97
C VAL A 359 15.82 -2.67 -6.26
N ALA A 360 16.04 -3.53 -5.27
CA ALA A 360 16.84 -4.73 -5.45
C ALA A 360 16.49 -5.81 -4.43
N SER A 361 16.71 -7.06 -4.78
CA SER A 361 16.48 -8.22 -3.91
C SER A 361 17.50 -9.33 -4.15
N LYS A 362 17.71 -10.20 -3.16
CA LYS A 362 18.46 -11.44 -3.29
C LYS A 362 17.85 -12.54 -2.41
N ILE A 363 18.04 -13.79 -2.80
CA ILE A 363 17.35 -14.95 -2.20
C ILE A 363 17.79 -15.17 -0.75
N THR A 364 19.05 -14.88 -0.43
CA THR A 364 19.64 -15.14 0.89
C THR A 364 20.81 -14.19 1.13
N GLU A 365 21.12 -13.96 2.40
CA GLU A 365 22.29 -13.19 2.83
C GLU A 365 23.62 -13.74 2.29
N CYS A 366 23.71 -15.05 2.08
CA CYS A 366 24.90 -15.71 1.53
C CYS A 366 25.10 -15.47 0.02
N TRP A 367 24.06 -15.01 -0.69
CA TRP A 367 24.17 -14.68 -2.12
C TRP A 367 24.98 -13.39 -2.27
N PRO A 368 26.06 -13.36 -3.08
CA PRO A 368 27.00 -12.24 -3.07
C PRO A 368 26.44 -10.95 -3.67
N TYR A 369 25.44 -11.06 -4.57
CA TYR A 369 24.92 -9.93 -5.33
C TYR A 369 23.45 -9.72 -5.11
N TYR A 370 23.03 -8.44 -5.05
CA TYR A 370 21.65 -8.05 -5.22
C TYR A 370 21.30 -8.03 -6.72
N ASN A 371 20.12 -8.50 -7.06
CA ASN A 371 19.54 -8.30 -8.38
C ASN A 371 18.65 -7.07 -8.34
N ASP A 372 18.96 -6.08 -9.18
CA ASP A 372 18.09 -4.93 -9.36
C ASP A 372 16.73 -5.38 -9.93
N THR A 373 15.66 -4.73 -9.48
CA THR A 373 14.29 -4.96 -9.94
C THR A 373 13.60 -3.64 -10.31
N CYS A 374 12.49 -3.73 -11.00
CA CYS A 374 11.67 -2.59 -11.39
C CYS A 374 10.19 -2.91 -11.30
N LYS A 375 9.34 -1.88 -11.41
CA LYS A 375 7.91 -2.02 -11.70
C LYS A 375 7.67 -1.57 -13.15
N LEU A 376 6.99 -2.40 -13.93
CA LEU A 376 6.48 -2.06 -15.27
C LEU A 376 4.97 -1.82 -15.13
N SER A 377 4.57 -0.58 -15.03
CA SER A 377 3.16 -0.18 -14.92
C SER A 377 2.45 -0.23 -16.27
N GLU A 378 1.11 -0.32 -16.29
CA GLU A 378 0.30 -0.14 -17.52
C GLU A 378 0.47 1.26 -18.12
N ASP A 379 0.84 2.26 -17.34
CA ASP A 379 1.17 3.60 -17.81
C ASP A 379 2.66 3.69 -18.11
N LEU A 380 3.06 3.87 -19.37
CA LEU A 380 4.47 3.95 -19.81
C LEU A 380 5.30 4.97 -19.00
N GLY A 381 4.72 6.12 -18.64
CA GLY A 381 5.39 7.14 -17.83
C GLY A 381 5.49 6.83 -16.33
N LYS A 382 4.97 5.69 -15.87
CA LYS A 382 4.96 5.27 -14.45
C LYS A 382 5.87 4.08 -14.16
N HIS A 383 6.72 3.68 -15.09
CA HIS A 383 7.77 2.69 -14.80
C HIS A 383 8.67 3.19 -13.67
N THR A 384 9.09 2.31 -12.79
CA THR A 384 9.99 2.66 -11.68
C THR A 384 11.15 1.69 -11.62
N GLY A 385 12.37 2.22 -11.51
CA GLY A 385 13.61 1.48 -11.53
C GLY A 385 14.66 2.18 -12.38
N LYS A 386 15.87 1.65 -12.41
CA LYS A 386 16.95 2.13 -13.29
C LYS A 386 16.57 1.88 -14.76
N PRO A 387 16.83 2.81 -15.70
CA PRO A 387 16.45 2.64 -17.11
C PRO A 387 16.97 1.32 -17.73
N GLU A 388 18.22 0.94 -17.43
CA GLU A 388 18.81 -0.32 -17.90
C GLU A 388 18.10 -1.57 -17.34
N VAL A 389 17.57 -1.48 -16.11
CA VAL A 389 16.80 -2.57 -15.48
C VAL A 389 15.43 -2.68 -16.13
N ILE A 390 14.75 -1.56 -16.35
CA ILE A 390 13.47 -1.49 -17.05
C ILE A 390 13.61 -2.13 -18.42
N ARG A 391 14.59 -1.70 -19.23
CA ARG A 391 14.84 -2.28 -20.56
C ARG A 391 15.09 -3.78 -20.50
N ARG A 392 15.99 -4.24 -19.61
CA ARG A 392 16.31 -5.66 -19.44
C ARG A 392 15.04 -6.49 -19.08
N PHE A 393 14.16 -5.96 -18.23
CA PHE A 393 12.91 -6.64 -17.87
C PHE A 393 11.92 -6.64 -19.03
N MET A 394 11.78 -5.54 -19.77
CA MET A 394 10.94 -5.47 -20.98
C MET A 394 11.41 -6.46 -22.04
N GLU A 395 12.72 -6.53 -22.32
CA GLU A 395 13.32 -7.51 -23.22
C GLU A 395 13.02 -8.95 -22.78
N ALA A 396 13.24 -9.27 -21.49
CA ALA A 396 12.97 -10.58 -20.91
C ALA A 396 11.49 -10.98 -20.99
N LEU A 397 10.58 -10.00 -21.00
CA LEU A 397 9.13 -10.20 -21.10
C LEU A 397 8.62 -10.07 -22.54
N HIS A 398 9.48 -9.85 -23.53
CA HIS A 398 9.13 -9.60 -24.93
C HIS A 398 8.14 -8.43 -25.12
N MET A 399 8.21 -7.44 -24.25
CA MET A 399 7.40 -6.22 -24.36
C MET A 399 8.03 -5.27 -25.39
N LYS A 400 7.20 -4.57 -26.16
CA LYS A 400 7.67 -3.51 -27.08
C LYS A 400 7.93 -2.23 -26.27
N GLU A 401 8.96 -1.49 -26.67
CA GLU A 401 9.24 -0.15 -26.15
C GLU A 401 8.10 0.83 -26.45
#